data_fd8d9b71a6457c29a56f612ba4a3e709
#
_entry.id   fd8d9b71a6457c29a56f612ba4a3e709
#
_cell.length_a   1.000
_cell.length_b   1.000
_cell.length_c   1.000
_cell.angle_alpha   90.00
_cell.angle_beta   90.00
_cell.angle_gamma   90.00
#
_symmetry.space_group_name_H-M   'P 1'
#
loop_
_entity.id
_entity.type
_entity.pdbx_description
1 polymer ?
#
loop_
_entity_poly.entity_id
_entity_poly.type
_entity_poly.pdbx_seq_one_letter_code
_entity_poly.pdbx_strand_id
1 'polypeptide(L)'
;MPRDPRKHQKALMKKRSKQKAAAQHKSHQQPLTSLSPQSIIRRARDFPVFECLISDNWQKDDMGLVEILLARRQPDGDICFGTYLVDKYCLGLKNTFGNAGLSPARYQSEIRNKIFRELKPQECPIELAHQMIYQSIDYAAQFGFQPEKDFAYTQYLLAPRGELEEPYQLTFGKDGKPFFIAGPHDNAARILRQLEKTAGQGNYHYLAPLDVM
;
A
#
# COMPACT_ATOMS: atom_id res chain seq x y z
N MET A 1 3.75 29.43 44.80
CA MET A 1 4.22 28.03 44.69
C MET A 1 4.30 27.68 43.19
N PRO A 2 5.45 27.28 42.63
CA PRO A 2 5.56 26.90 41.23
C PRO A 2 4.77 25.62 40.95
N ARG A 3 4.01 25.62 39.85
CA ARG A 3 3.25 24.44 39.40
C ARG A 3 4.21 23.35 38.94
N ASP A 4 4.04 22.13 39.42
CA ASP A 4 4.82 20.95 39.08
C ASP A 4 4.79 20.69 37.53
N PRO A 5 5.93 20.76 36.84
CA PRO A 5 5.99 20.62 35.37
C PRO A 5 5.45 19.26 34.89
N ARG A 6 5.60 18.20 35.68
CA ARG A 6 5.12 16.86 35.32
C ARG A 6 3.59 16.75 35.35
N LYS A 7 2.93 17.45 36.27
CA LYS A 7 1.45 17.50 36.31
C LYS A 7 0.90 18.30 35.12
N HIS A 8 1.59 19.38 34.70
CA HIS A 8 1.20 20.17 33.54
C HIS A 8 1.33 19.36 32.25
N GLN A 9 2.41 18.62 32.06
CA GLN A 9 2.65 17.78 30.89
C GLN A 9 1.65 16.63 30.78
N LYS A 10 1.31 15.96 31.86
CA LYS A 10 0.24 14.94 31.93
C LYS A 10 -1.14 15.52 31.55
N ALA A 11 -1.45 16.71 32.03
CA ALA A 11 -2.72 17.39 31.71
C ALA A 11 -2.81 17.75 30.20
N LEU A 12 -1.71 18.21 29.61
CA LEU A 12 -1.62 18.50 28.16
C LEU A 12 -1.77 17.24 27.31
N MET A 13 -1.12 16.13 27.68
CA MET A 13 -1.29 14.84 26.98
C MET A 13 -2.73 14.33 27.08
N LYS A 14 -3.35 14.41 28.24
CA LYS A 14 -4.76 14.01 28.43
C LYS A 14 -5.74 14.90 27.65
N LYS A 15 -5.44 16.19 27.51
CA LYS A 15 -6.23 17.12 26.68
C LYS A 15 -6.08 16.81 25.20
N ARG A 16 -4.86 16.52 24.73
CA ARG A 16 -4.60 16.11 23.33
C ARG A 16 -5.24 14.77 22.98
N SER A 17 -5.21 13.76 23.86
CA SER A 17 -5.86 12.48 23.62
C SER A 17 -7.39 12.60 23.59
N LYS A 18 -8.00 13.40 24.50
CA LYS A 18 -9.44 13.71 24.44
C LYS A 18 -9.83 14.48 23.18
N GLN A 19 -9.01 15.44 22.73
CA GLN A 19 -9.27 16.18 21.48
C GLN A 19 -9.15 15.28 20.25
N LYS A 20 -8.16 14.35 20.21
CA LYS A 20 -8.07 13.34 19.15
C LYS A 20 -9.25 12.39 19.12
N ALA A 21 -9.67 11.87 20.28
CA ALA A 21 -10.85 11.00 20.39
C ALA A 21 -12.16 11.72 19.99
N ALA A 22 -12.34 12.96 20.42
CA ALA A 22 -13.50 13.77 20.04
C ALA A 22 -13.51 14.14 18.55
N ALA A 23 -12.33 14.38 17.93
CA ALA A 23 -12.20 14.61 16.50
C ALA A 23 -12.52 13.34 15.68
N GLN A 24 -12.05 12.18 16.15
CA GLN A 24 -12.39 10.88 15.53
C GLN A 24 -13.91 10.60 15.65
N HIS A 25 -14.52 10.85 16.79
CA HIS A 25 -15.97 10.65 16.98
C HIS A 25 -16.80 11.57 16.09
N LYS A 26 -16.39 12.85 15.93
CA LYS A 26 -17.05 13.80 15.02
C LYS A 26 -16.88 13.41 13.54
N SER A 27 -15.73 12.87 13.13
CA SER A 27 -15.51 12.43 11.75
C SER A 27 -16.40 11.24 11.37
N HIS A 28 -16.74 10.36 12.33
CA HIS A 28 -17.67 9.22 12.10
C HIS A 28 -19.12 9.65 11.93
N GLN A 29 -19.50 10.84 12.35
CA GLN A 29 -20.88 11.34 12.28
C GLN A 29 -21.17 12.19 11.03
N GLN A 30 -20.15 12.57 10.25
CA GLN A 30 -20.38 13.32 9.01
C GLN A 30 -20.88 12.41 7.88
N PRO A 31 -21.88 12.83 7.09
CA PRO A 31 -22.30 12.11 5.90
C PRO A 31 -21.13 11.88 4.93
N LEU A 32 -21.03 10.70 4.33
CA LEU A 32 -19.94 10.36 3.40
C LEU A 32 -19.86 11.35 2.23
N THR A 33 -21.00 11.84 1.75
CA THR A 33 -21.10 12.80 0.64
C THR A 33 -20.40 14.14 0.89
N SER A 34 -20.11 14.48 2.16
CA SER A 34 -19.37 15.70 2.53
C SER A 34 -17.89 15.48 2.79
N LEU A 35 -17.40 14.24 2.69
CA LEU A 35 -16.03 13.89 2.98
C LEU A 35 -15.15 13.86 1.72
N SER A 36 -13.87 14.21 1.87
CA SER A 36 -12.90 13.98 0.82
C SER A 36 -12.69 12.48 0.56
N PRO A 37 -12.30 12.06 -0.65
CA PRO A 37 -12.01 10.67 -0.96
C PRO A 37 -11.06 10.00 0.02
N GLN A 38 -10.00 10.68 0.42
CA GLN A 38 -9.06 10.16 1.42
C GLN A 38 -9.69 9.97 2.80
N SER A 39 -10.64 10.85 3.19
CA SER A 39 -11.38 10.71 4.45
C SER A 39 -12.35 9.52 4.42
N ILE A 40 -12.93 9.23 3.25
CA ILE A 40 -13.76 8.04 3.05
C ILE A 40 -12.89 6.77 3.14
N ILE A 41 -11.75 6.75 2.45
CA ILE A 41 -10.81 5.60 2.46
C ILE A 41 -10.36 5.28 3.89
N ARG A 42 -10.14 6.27 4.75
CA ARG A 42 -9.79 6.03 6.17
C ARG A 42 -10.87 5.28 6.96
N ARG A 43 -12.08 5.20 6.45
CA ARG A 43 -13.22 4.47 7.03
C ARG A 43 -13.52 3.18 6.25
N ALA A 44 -12.74 2.87 5.21
CA ALA A 44 -13.05 1.80 4.27
C ALA A 44 -13.04 0.40 4.88
N ARG A 45 -12.35 0.20 6.01
CA ARG A 45 -12.36 -1.09 6.73
C ARG A 45 -13.77 -1.52 7.17
N ASP A 46 -14.63 -0.56 7.44
CA ASP A 46 -16.03 -0.80 7.85
C ASP A 46 -16.93 -1.14 6.65
N PHE A 47 -16.44 -1.01 5.41
CA PHE A 47 -17.20 -1.28 4.20
C PHE A 47 -16.96 -2.70 3.70
N PRO A 48 -18.00 -3.40 3.21
CA PRO A 48 -17.82 -4.74 2.66
C PRO A 48 -16.91 -4.71 1.43
N VAL A 49 -16.11 -5.75 1.27
CA VAL A 49 -15.31 -5.95 0.06
C VAL A 49 -16.24 -6.11 -1.14
N PHE A 50 -15.98 -5.32 -2.18
CA PHE A 50 -16.70 -5.40 -3.46
C PHE A 50 -16.01 -6.35 -4.41
N GLU A 51 -14.68 -6.20 -4.59
CA GLU A 51 -13.82 -7.16 -5.27
C GLU A 51 -12.37 -7.02 -4.78
N CYS A 52 -11.61 -8.11 -4.88
CA CYS A 52 -10.18 -8.15 -4.67
C CYS A 52 -9.54 -8.89 -5.84
N LEU A 53 -8.69 -8.20 -6.58
CA LEU A 53 -8.09 -8.69 -7.81
C LEU A 53 -6.57 -8.61 -7.71
N ILE A 54 -5.93 -9.61 -8.31
CA ILE A 54 -4.47 -9.66 -8.50
C ILE A 54 -4.17 -9.99 -9.97
N SER A 55 -3.08 -9.50 -10.50
CA SER A 55 -2.63 -9.88 -11.86
C SER A 55 -2.22 -11.34 -11.92
N ASP A 56 -2.52 -12.02 -13.04
CA ASP A 56 -2.33 -13.47 -13.22
C ASP A 56 -0.86 -13.94 -13.21
N ASN A 57 0.07 -12.99 -13.21
CA ASN A 57 1.51 -13.24 -13.16
C ASN A 57 2.10 -13.27 -11.74
N TRP A 58 1.29 -13.16 -10.69
CA TRP A 58 1.79 -13.05 -9.32
C TRP A 58 2.65 -14.24 -8.85
N GLN A 59 2.42 -15.44 -9.42
CA GLN A 59 3.20 -16.65 -9.16
C GLN A 59 4.34 -16.86 -10.16
N LYS A 60 4.35 -16.10 -11.26
CA LYS A 60 5.36 -16.25 -12.29
C LYS A 60 6.67 -15.58 -11.87
N ASP A 61 7.76 -16.19 -12.27
CA ASP A 61 9.10 -15.62 -12.09
C ASP A 61 9.54 -14.89 -13.37
N ASP A 62 8.81 -13.82 -13.68
CA ASP A 62 9.05 -12.98 -14.84
C ASP A 62 9.69 -11.63 -14.45
N MET A 63 8.93 -10.53 -14.50
CA MET A 63 9.45 -9.20 -14.16
C MET A 63 9.28 -8.81 -12.68
N GLY A 64 8.69 -9.66 -11.86
CA GLY A 64 8.50 -9.42 -10.42
C GLY A 64 7.44 -8.38 -10.07
N LEU A 65 6.79 -7.75 -11.05
CA LEU A 65 5.74 -6.77 -10.82
C LEU A 65 4.36 -7.43 -10.72
N VAL A 66 3.63 -7.07 -9.68
CA VAL A 66 2.28 -7.58 -9.40
C VAL A 66 1.34 -6.39 -9.16
N GLU A 67 0.24 -6.35 -9.93
CA GLU A 67 -0.84 -5.39 -9.71
C GLU A 67 -1.91 -6.00 -8.82
N ILE A 68 -2.33 -5.25 -7.80
CA ILE A 68 -3.42 -5.60 -6.90
C ILE A 68 -4.44 -4.46 -6.89
N LEU A 69 -5.72 -4.81 -6.95
CA LEU A 69 -6.83 -3.87 -6.86
C LEU A 69 -7.81 -4.37 -5.79
N LEU A 70 -7.96 -3.60 -4.74
CA LEU A 70 -8.95 -3.85 -3.68
C LEU A 70 -10.01 -2.77 -3.70
N ALA A 71 -11.25 -3.17 -3.86
CA ALA A 71 -12.40 -2.27 -3.88
C ALA A 71 -13.40 -2.65 -2.79
N ARG A 72 -14.03 -1.65 -2.19
CA ARG A 72 -15.06 -1.78 -1.16
C ARG A 72 -16.29 -0.96 -1.51
N ARG A 73 -17.45 -1.46 -1.16
CA ARG A 73 -18.74 -0.80 -1.43
C ARG A 73 -19.12 0.10 -0.28
N GLN A 74 -19.28 1.38 -0.57
CA GLN A 74 -19.76 2.37 0.38
C GLN A 74 -21.27 2.17 0.68
N PRO A 75 -21.79 2.68 1.80
CA PRO A 75 -23.21 2.56 2.16
C PRO A 75 -24.19 3.19 1.15
N ASP A 76 -23.73 4.19 0.39
CA ASP A 76 -24.50 4.85 -0.68
C ASP A 76 -24.47 4.08 -2.02
N GLY A 77 -23.73 2.96 -2.07
CA GLY A 77 -23.59 2.11 -3.26
C GLY A 77 -22.40 2.45 -4.13
N ASP A 78 -21.74 3.57 -3.91
CA ASP A 78 -20.52 3.94 -4.60
C ASP A 78 -19.33 3.07 -4.17
N ILE A 79 -18.24 3.14 -4.93
CA ILE A 79 -17.03 2.34 -4.72
C ILE A 79 -15.91 3.23 -4.20
N CYS A 80 -15.22 2.75 -3.16
CA CYS A 80 -13.88 3.20 -2.81
C CYS A 80 -12.88 2.07 -3.10
N PHE A 81 -11.67 2.43 -3.56
CA PHE A 81 -10.68 1.46 -4.00
C PHE A 81 -9.25 1.92 -3.71
N GLY A 82 -8.35 0.96 -3.72
CA GLY A 82 -6.90 1.17 -3.77
C GLY A 82 -6.24 0.23 -4.77
N THR A 83 -5.26 0.76 -5.49
CA THR A 83 -4.38 -0.02 -6.34
C THR A 83 -3.02 -0.12 -5.69
N TYR A 84 -2.33 -1.23 -5.90
CA TYR A 84 -1.03 -1.50 -5.30
C TYR A 84 -0.14 -2.18 -6.33
N LEU A 85 0.88 -1.45 -6.82
CA LEU A 85 1.93 -2.02 -7.65
C LEU A 85 3.04 -2.53 -6.74
N VAL A 86 3.15 -3.83 -6.64
CA VAL A 86 4.17 -4.53 -5.85
C VAL A 86 5.33 -4.94 -6.74
N ASP A 87 6.53 -4.58 -6.36
CA ASP A 87 7.79 -5.13 -6.89
C ASP A 87 8.30 -6.20 -5.91
N LYS A 88 8.06 -7.46 -6.25
CA LYS A 88 8.48 -8.61 -5.43
C LYS A 88 10.00 -8.74 -5.35
N TYR A 89 10.72 -8.19 -6.32
CA TYR A 89 12.15 -8.45 -6.44
C TYR A 89 13.03 -7.51 -5.65
N CYS A 90 12.58 -6.25 -5.45
CA CYS A 90 13.47 -5.26 -4.84
C CYS A 90 12.74 -4.17 -4.04
N LEU A 91 11.83 -3.42 -4.66
CA LEU A 91 11.36 -2.16 -4.13
C LEU A 91 10.10 -2.28 -3.24
N GLY A 92 9.50 -3.48 -3.15
CA GLY A 92 8.30 -3.69 -2.34
C GLY A 92 7.08 -2.96 -2.91
N LEU A 93 6.35 -2.22 -2.11
CA LEU A 93 5.22 -1.42 -2.59
C LEU A 93 5.72 -0.19 -3.36
N LYS A 94 5.87 -0.35 -4.66
CA LYS A 94 6.46 0.62 -5.59
C LYS A 94 5.53 1.78 -5.90
N ASN A 95 4.23 1.51 -6.02
CA ASN A 95 3.23 2.54 -6.26
C ASN A 95 1.89 2.14 -5.64
N THR A 96 1.11 3.13 -5.22
CA THR A 96 -0.26 2.95 -4.76
C THR A 96 -1.03 4.25 -4.90
N PHE A 97 -2.29 4.15 -5.25
CA PHE A 97 -3.22 5.27 -5.12
C PHE A 97 -4.62 4.75 -4.77
N GLY A 98 -5.46 5.62 -4.26
CA GLY A 98 -6.84 5.27 -3.95
C GLY A 98 -7.78 6.44 -4.19
N ASN A 99 -9.03 6.11 -4.46
CA ASN A 99 -10.10 7.08 -4.60
C ASN A 99 -11.42 6.52 -4.05
N ALA A 100 -12.43 7.38 -3.93
CA ALA A 100 -13.74 7.02 -3.38
C ALA A 100 -14.85 7.82 -4.06
N GLY A 101 -16.10 7.39 -3.90
CA GLY A 101 -17.27 8.06 -4.49
C GLY A 101 -17.39 7.84 -6.00
N LEU A 102 -16.96 6.69 -6.50
CA LEU A 102 -17.17 6.31 -7.89
C LEU A 102 -18.38 5.40 -8.02
N SER A 103 -19.30 5.75 -8.95
CA SER A 103 -20.33 4.80 -9.30
C SER A 103 -19.72 3.48 -9.83
N PRO A 104 -20.38 2.33 -9.64
CA PRO A 104 -19.85 1.04 -10.11
C PRO A 104 -19.48 1.03 -11.60
N ALA A 105 -20.23 1.73 -12.44
CA ALA A 105 -19.94 1.83 -13.87
C ALA A 105 -18.65 2.62 -14.15
N ARG A 106 -18.44 3.74 -13.47
CA ARG A 106 -17.20 4.52 -13.58
C ARG A 106 -15.99 3.76 -13.02
N TYR A 107 -16.15 3.10 -11.87
CA TYR A 107 -15.11 2.25 -11.32
C TYR A 107 -14.68 1.18 -12.34
N GLN A 108 -15.62 0.47 -12.94
CA GLN A 108 -15.33 -0.56 -13.95
C GLN A 108 -14.58 0.01 -15.16
N SER A 109 -15.07 1.09 -15.77
CA SER A 109 -14.50 1.64 -17.01
C SER A 109 -13.22 2.45 -16.80
N GLU A 110 -13.16 3.26 -15.74
CA GLU A 110 -12.06 4.20 -15.52
C GLU A 110 -10.92 3.63 -14.70
N ILE A 111 -11.18 2.61 -13.86
CA ILE A 111 -10.19 2.06 -12.95
C ILE A 111 -9.86 0.62 -13.32
N ARG A 112 -10.77 -0.32 -13.11
CA ARG A 112 -10.52 -1.76 -13.29
C ARG A 112 -9.98 -2.08 -14.67
N ASN A 113 -10.62 -1.60 -15.72
CA ASN A 113 -10.20 -1.86 -17.11
C ASN A 113 -8.87 -1.18 -17.47
N LYS A 114 -8.54 -0.06 -16.83
CA LYS A 114 -7.26 0.63 -17.09
C LYS A 114 -6.09 -0.03 -16.37
N ILE A 115 -6.28 -0.43 -15.11
CA ILE A 115 -5.24 -1.12 -14.32
C ILE A 115 -4.85 -2.44 -14.99
N PHE A 116 -5.84 -3.20 -15.43
CA PHE A 116 -5.63 -4.51 -16.06
C PHE A 116 -5.68 -4.48 -17.60
N ARG A 117 -5.29 -3.36 -18.22
CA ARG A 117 -5.30 -3.26 -19.68
C ARG A 117 -4.35 -4.24 -20.35
N GLU A 118 -3.19 -4.49 -19.76
CA GLU A 118 -2.11 -5.33 -20.30
C GLU A 118 -1.93 -6.65 -19.52
N LEU A 119 -2.54 -6.75 -18.35
CA LEU A 119 -2.49 -7.90 -17.45
C LEU A 119 -3.89 -8.50 -17.30
N LYS A 120 -3.97 -9.78 -17.06
CA LYS A 120 -5.25 -10.43 -16.77
C LYS A 120 -5.52 -10.38 -15.26
N PRO A 121 -6.65 -9.79 -14.83
CA PRO A 121 -7.06 -9.86 -13.45
C PRO A 121 -7.60 -11.25 -13.12
N GLN A 122 -7.27 -11.72 -11.93
CA GLN A 122 -7.94 -12.87 -11.30
C GLN A 122 -8.44 -12.48 -9.92
N GLU A 123 -9.57 -13.00 -9.52
CA GLU A 123 -10.04 -12.85 -8.14
C GLU A 123 -9.08 -13.52 -7.18
N CYS A 124 -8.86 -12.89 -6.03
CA CYS A 124 -8.03 -13.45 -4.99
C CYS A 124 -8.63 -13.19 -3.60
N PRO A 125 -8.35 -14.07 -2.62
CA PRO A 125 -8.66 -13.81 -1.23
C PRO A 125 -7.96 -12.54 -0.74
N ILE A 126 -8.63 -11.79 0.15
CA ILE A 126 -8.05 -10.57 0.70
C ILE A 126 -6.78 -10.84 1.50
N GLU A 127 -6.66 -12.01 2.08
CA GLU A 127 -5.47 -12.50 2.80
C GLU A 127 -4.25 -12.54 1.88
N LEU A 128 -4.40 -13.02 0.63
CA LEU A 128 -3.31 -13.04 -0.34
C LEU A 128 -2.87 -11.62 -0.71
N ALA A 129 -3.81 -10.73 -1.01
CA ALA A 129 -3.51 -9.33 -1.34
C ALA A 129 -2.81 -8.63 -0.16
N HIS A 130 -3.34 -8.80 1.04
CA HIS A 130 -2.79 -8.26 2.27
C HIS A 130 -1.37 -8.76 2.52
N GLN A 131 -1.17 -10.07 2.50
CA GLN A 131 0.13 -10.71 2.73
C GLN A 131 1.16 -10.26 1.68
N MET A 132 0.81 -10.25 0.39
CA MET A 132 1.67 -9.81 -0.70
C MET A 132 2.15 -8.37 -0.48
N ILE A 133 1.25 -7.45 -0.13
CA ILE A 133 1.58 -6.03 0.08
C ILE A 133 2.48 -5.87 1.31
N TYR A 134 2.11 -6.41 2.46
CA TYR A 134 2.87 -6.18 3.69
C TYR A 134 4.21 -6.90 3.69
N GLN A 135 4.29 -8.13 3.22
CA GLN A 135 5.56 -8.85 3.15
C GLN A 135 6.51 -8.24 2.11
N SER A 136 5.99 -7.70 1.00
CA SER A 136 6.84 -6.96 0.06
C SER A 136 7.44 -5.70 0.68
N ILE A 137 6.66 -4.96 1.48
CA ILE A 137 7.16 -3.80 2.24
C ILE A 137 8.26 -4.22 3.22
N ASP A 138 8.06 -5.34 3.94
CA ASP A 138 9.07 -5.86 4.88
C ASP A 138 10.33 -6.29 4.19
N TYR A 139 10.21 -6.95 3.04
CA TYR A 139 11.36 -7.34 2.25
C TYR A 139 12.17 -6.13 1.80
N ALA A 140 11.51 -5.14 1.22
CA ALA A 140 12.16 -3.91 0.75
C ALA A 140 12.79 -3.09 1.89
N ALA A 141 12.18 -3.10 3.07
CA ALA A 141 12.67 -2.39 4.26
C ALA A 141 14.04 -2.92 4.74
N GLN A 142 14.36 -4.20 4.48
CA GLN A 142 15.69 -4.76 4.80
C GLN A 142 16.82 -4.05 4.02
N PHE A 143 16.48 -3.48 2.86
CA PHE A 143 17.40 -2.72 2.02
C PHE A 143 17.21 -1.20 2.16
N GLY A 144 16.42 -0.76 3.14
CA GLY A 144 16.18 0.65 3.44
C GLY A 144 15.20 1.36 2.51
N PHE A 145 14.46 0.61 1.69
CA PHE A 145 13.36 1.17 0.90
C PHE A 145 12.09 1.33 1.74
N GLN A 146 11.32 2.34 1.43
CA GLN A 146 10.05 2.64 2.08
C GLN A 146 8.92 2.51 1.06
N PRO A 147 7.71 2.12 1.50
CA PRO A 147 6.56 2.08 0.61
C PRO A 147 6.24 3.49 0.06
N GLU A 148 5.58 3.52 -1.09
CA GLU A 148 5.07 4.78 -1.66
C GLU A 148 4.27 5.57 -0.60
N LYS A 149 4.47 6.90 -0.57
CA LYS A 149 3.91 7.80 0.47
C LYS A 149 2.38 7.71 0.60
N ASP A 150 1.68 7.46 -0.50
CA ASP A 150 0.23 7.36 -0.53
C ASP A 150 -0.29 6.11 0.20
N PHE A 151 0.59 5.17 0.55
CA PHE A 151 0.26 4.07 1.46
C PHE A 151 -0.21 4.56 2.83
N ALA A 152 0.18 5.76 3.23
CA ALA A 152 -0.30 6.39 4.46
C ALA A 152 -1.83 6.49 4.56
N TYR A 153 -2.54 6.50 3.42
CA TYR A 153 -4.01 6.46 3.41
C TYR A 153 -4.57 5.19 2.76
N THR A 154 -3.94 4.63 1.71
CA THR A 154 -4.47 3.44 1.03
C THR A 154 -4.43 2.18 1.91
N GLN A 155 -3.56 2.12 2.92
CA GLN A 155 -3.54 1.04 3.91
C GLN A 155 -4.87 0.83 4.65
N TYR A 156 -5.75 1.83 4.69
CA TYR A 156 -7.06 1.71 5.34
C TYR A 156 -8.09 0.93 4.52
N LEU A 157 -7.79 0.58 3.27
CA LEU A 157 -8.55 -0.41 2.52
C LEU A 157 -8.21 -1.85 2.93
N LEU A 158 -6.99 -2.06 3.41
CA LEU A 158 -6.51 -3.34 3.94
C LEU A 158 -6.92 -3.50 5.41
N ALA A 159 -6.98 -4.73 5.91
CA ALA A 159 -7.04 -4.98 7.34
C ALA A 159 -5.78 -4.43 8.05
N PRO A 160 -5.85 -4.16 9.35
CA PRO A 160 -4.65 -3.86 10.13
C PRO A 160 -3.61 -4.97 9.98
N ARG A 161 -2.35 -4.58 10.05
CA ARG A 161 -1.25 -5.53 9.95
C ARG A 161 -1.29 -6.54 11.09
N GLY A 162 -1.14 -7.84 10.75
CA GLY A 162 -1.18 -8.92 11.73
C GLY A 162 -2.59 -9.36 12.16
N GLU A 163 -3.65 -8.80 11.55
CA GLU A 163 -5.04 -9.18 11.84
C GLU A 163 -5.51 -10.36 10.99
N LEU A 164 -5.00 -10.49 9.77
CA LEU A 164 -5.31 -11.61 8.87
C LEU A 164 -4.25 -12.70 8.96
N GLU A 165 -4.67 -13.95 8.71
CA GLU A 165 -3.76 -15.07 8.53
C GLU A 165 -2.87 -14.88 7.31
N GLU A 166 -1.66 -15.45 7.35
CA GLU A 166 -0.66 -15.39 6.28
C GLU A 166 -0.36 -16.81 5.73
N PRO A 167 -1.34 -17.47 5.08
CA PRO A 167 -1.21 -18.89 4.70
C PRO A 167 -0.35 -19.12 3.45
N TYR A 168 0.03 -18.05 2.73
CA TYR A 168 0.71 -18.17 1.45
C TYR A 168 2.23 -18.18 1.61
N GLN A 169 2.90 -19.09 0.91
CA GLN A 169 4.36 -19.05 0.78
C GLN A 169 4.71 -18.11 -0.38
N LEU A 170 5.12 -16.88 -0.04
CA LEU A 170 5.52 -15.86 -1.00
C LEU A 170 7.04 -15.77 -1.06
N THR A 171 7.57 -15.66 -2.26
CA THR A 171 9.02 -15.49 -2.50
C THR A 171 9.31 -14.08 -2.96
N PHE A 172 10.31 -13.46 -2.34
CA PHE A 172 10.80 -12.12 -2.67
C PHE A 172 12.28 -12.19 -3.06
N GLY A 173 12.69 -11.25 -3.92
CA GLY A 173 14.01 -11.30 -4.53
C GLY A 173 14.11 -12.32 -5.65
N LYS A 174 15.29 -12.44 -6.22
CA LYS A 174 15.63 -13.46 -7.22
C LYS A 174 16.92 -14.15 -6.79
N ASP A 175 16.91 -15.46 -6.78
CA ASP A 175 18.05 -16.28 -6.33
C ASP A 175 18.58 -15.87 -4.92
N GLY A 176 17.63 -15.53 -4.02
CA GLY A 176 17.93 -15.12 -2.65
C GLY A 176 18.50 -13.71 -2.49
N LYS A 177 18.53 -12.90 -3.56
CA LYS A 177 19.06 -11.53 -3.58
C LYS A 177 18.04 -10.53 -4.10
N PRO A 178 18.11 -9.25 -3.69
CA PRO A 178 17.31 -8.22 -4.34
C PRO A 178 17.74 -8.07 -5.81
N PHE A 179 16.74 -7.98 -6.68
CA PHE A 179 16.96 -7.79 -8.12
C PHE A 179 16.21 -6.55 -8.59
N PHE A 180 16.95 -5.47 -8.78
CA PHE A 180 16.40 -4.22 -9.27
C PHE A 180 16.29 -4.21 -10.80
N ILE A 181 15.08 -4.04 -11.32
CA ILE A 181 14.80 -3.81 -12.74
C ILE A 181 14.33 -2.36 -12.88
N ALA A 182 15.13 -1.53 -13.56
CA ALA A 182 14.85 -0.11 -13.70
C ALA A 182 13.60 0.14 -14.55
N GLY A 183 12.60 0.79 -13.95
CA GLY A 183 11.43 1.31 -14.64
C GLY A 183 11.64 2.75 -15.13
N PRO A 184 10.72 3.25 -15.99
CA PRO A 184 10.87 4.56 -16.65
C PRO A 184 10.85 5.75 -15.68
N HIS A 185 10.34 5.57 -14.46
CA HIS A 185 10.22 6.62 -13.44
C HIS A 185 11.16 6.40 -12.26
N ASP A 186 12.01 5.38 -12.29
CA ASP A 186 12.91 5.07 -11.19
C ASP A 186 14.17 5.94 -11.25
N ASN A 187 14.61 6.41 -10.09
CA ASN A 187 15.95 6.98 -9.97
C ASN A 187 16.96 5.84 -9.73
N ALA A 188 17.36 5.18 -10.82
CA ALA A 188 18.19 3.99 -10.78
C ALA A 188 19.51 4.24 -10.03
N ALA A 189 20.19 5.38 -10.24
CA ALA A 189 21.43 5.71 -9.55
C ALA A 189 21.26 5.81 -8.03
N ARG A 190 20.14 6.33 -7.56
CA ARG A 190 19.82 6.38 -6.12
C ARG A 190 19.55 4.99 -5.56
N ILE A 191 18.78 4.17 -6.29
CA ILE A 191 18.41 2.82 -5.86
C ILE A 191 19.66 1.94 -5.79
N LEU A 192 20.52 1.96 -6.81
CA LEU A 192 21.77 1.19 -6.83
C LEU A 192 22.72 1.58 -5.69
N ARG A 193 22.87 2.89 -5.43
CA ARG A 193 23.66 3.35 -4.26
C ARG A 193 23.08 2.86 -2.93
N GLN A 194 21.76 2.78 -2.82
CA GLN A 194 21.12 2.26 -1.62
C GLN A 194 21.37 0.76 -1.47
N LEU A 195 21.24 -0.02 -2.56
CA LEU A 195 21.55 -1.47 -2.55
C LEU A 195 23.02 -1.74 -2.23
N GLU A 196 23.94 -0.97 -2.83
CA GLU A 196 25.37 -1.06 -2.52
C GLU A 196 25.63 -0.88 -1.02
N LYS A 197 24.98 0.10 -0.41
CA LYS A 197 25.14 0.43 1.02
C LYS A 197 24.55 -0.65 1.93
N THR A 198 23.41 -1.28 1.56
CA THR A 198 22.65 -2.16 2.46
C THR A 198 22.85 -3.63 2.19
N ALA A 199 22.91 -4.05 0.94
CA ALA A 199 23.19 -5.43 0.55
C ALA A 199 24.69 -5.70 0.37
N GLY A 200 25.45 -4.68 -0.04
CA GLY A 200 26.85 -4.80 -0.38
C GLY A 200 27.11 -5.28 -1.82
N GLN A 201 28.30 -5.00 -2.31
CA GLN A 201 28.72 -5.35 -3.67
C GLN A 201 28.59 -6.87 -3.92
N GLY A 202 27.99 -7.24 -5.07
CA GLY A 202 27.77 -8.63 -5.46
C GLY A 202 26.62 -9.36 -4.75
N ASN A 203 25.95 -8.70 -3.81
CA ASN A 203 24.79 -9.26 -3.09
C ASN A 203 23.44 -8.75 -3.60
N TYR A 204 23.41 -8.14 -4.76
CA TYR A 204 22.20 -7.76 -5.47
C TYR A 204 22.40 -7.92 -6.98
N HIS A 205 21.27 -8.06 -7.70
CA HIS A 205 21.25 -8.04 -9.15
C HIS A 205 20.57 -6.76 -9.64
N TYR A 206 20.91 -6.33 -10.85
CA TYR A 206 20.20 -5.21 -11.46
C TYR A 206 20.18 -5.29 -12.99
N LEU A 207 19.15 -4.70 -13.56
CA LEU A 207 18.99 -4.42 -14.98
C LEU A 207 18.64 -2.93 -15.13
N ALA A 208 19.59 -2.13 -15.57
CA ALA A 208 19.43 -0.69 -15.77
C ALA A 208 20.11 -0.25 -17.06
N PRO A 209 19.68 0.86 -17.69
CA PRO A 209 20.35 1.45 -18.85
C PRO A 209 21.81 1.79 -18.53
N LEU A 210 22.70 1.68 -19.53
CA LEU A 210 24.16 1.87 -19.36
C LEU A 210 24.57 3.30 -18.98
N ASP A 211 23.73 4.28 -19.22
CA ASP A 211 23.95 5.70 -18.91
C ASP A 211 23.68 6.09 -17.45
N VAL A 212 23.37 5.12 -16.61
CA VAL A 212 23.05 5.34 -15.18
C VAL A 212 24.23 4.99 -14.25
N MET A 213 25.33 4.46 -14.80
CA MET A 213 26.53 4.09 -14.02
C MET A 213 27.57 5.20 -13.92
#